data_7ded37594b910b2c43367a53a2436ff6
#
_entry.id   7ded37594b910b2c43367a53a2436ff6
#
_cell.length_a   1.000
_cell.length_b   1.000
_cell.length_c   1.000
_cell.angle_alpha   90.00
_cell.angle_beta   90.00
_cell.angle_gamma   90.00
#
_symmetry.space_group_name_H-M   'P 1'
#
loop_
_entity.id
_entity.type
_entity.pdbx_description
1 polymer ?
#
loop_
_entity_poly.entity_id
_entity_poly.type
_entity_poly.pdbx_seq_one_letter_code
_entity_poly.pdbx_strand_id
1 'polypeptide(L)'
;IAVMNVQANVPDTLPGQAVTFLLLGDSEIENAVPISADNVAFVTVILQSAAELRSGAQPVSAVIGTVAAGTVVDADAISEDGSAIRLNIATGKGWVNRDVVNPNPTLDKLPRVKLNTDSPMQSFYFRTRPGRDLECAQTPSVLTVQSPQHIKVNLTANGADIELGSLITLQVLPDGKTMQLTTLEGQAIIGKGTPEEVVVPAGSTTTHCLTEPQNLGDDGQPNDQVIGTDCQWTQPRSATVV
;
A
#
# COMPACT_ATOMS: atom_id res chain seq x y z
N ILE A 1 6.29 11.19 -15.71
CA ILE A 1 6.14 11.37 -14.26
C ILE A 1 4.68 11.17 -13.92
N ALA A 2 4.38 10.28 -12.97
CA ALA A 2 3.05 10.10 -12.42
C ALA A 2 3.09 10.25 -10.90
N VAL A 3 2.08 10.93 -10.35
CA VAL A 3 1.89 11.08 -8.90
C VAL A 3 0.58 10.41 -8.53
N MET A 4 0.61 9.49 -7.57
CA MET A 4 -0.56 8.84 -7.02
C MET A 4 -0.60 9.05 -5.51
N ASN A 5 -1.76 9.44 -5.00
CA ASN A 5 -2.03 9.44 -3.58
C ASN A 5 -2.87 8.22 -3.26
N VAL A 6 -2.28 7.25 -2.59
CA VAL A 6 -2.96 6.03 -2.16
C VAL A 6 -3.35 6.19 -0.71
N GLN A 7 -4.64 6.14 -0.47
CA GLN A 7 -5.16 6.16 0.89
C GLN A 7 -4.89 4.78 1.51
N ALA A 8 -3.75 4.64 2.18
CA ALA A 8 -3.42 3.43 2.90
C ALA A 8 -4.37 3.31 4.10
N ASN A 9 -5.02 2.16 4.23
CA ASN A 9 -5.85 1.84 5.39
C ASN A 9 -4.94 1.30 6.51
N VAL A 10 -3.99 2.13 6.90
CA VAL A 10 -3.05 1.76 7.96
C VAL A 10 -3.73 2.04 9.30
N PRO A 11 -3.68 1.11 10.27
CA PRO A 11 -4.02 1.43 11.65
C PRO A 11 -3.29 2.71 12.04
N ASP A 12 -3.98 3.66 12.66
CA ASP A 12 -3.45 4.96 13.07
C ASP A 12 -3.39 6.08 12.00
N THR A 13 -3.78 5.83 10.73
CA THR A 13 -3.95 6.92 9.77
C THR A 13 -5.29 7.64 9.97
N LEU A 14 -5.23 8.97 10.01
CA LEU A 14 -6.43 9.81 10.02
C LEU A 14 -7.06 9.88 8.62
N PRO A 15 -8.38 10.11 8.52
CA PRO A 15 -9.01 10.39 7.25
C PRO A 15 -8.31 11.52 6.50
N GLY A 16 -8.02 11.29 5.21
CA GLY A 16 -7.30 12.25 4.37
C GLY A 16 -5.78 12.12 4.38
N GLN A 17 -5.20 11.28 5.22
CA GLN A 17 -3.80 10.92 5.12
C GLN A 17 -3.60 9.85 4.04
N ALA A 18 -2.64 10.08 3.17
CA ALA A 18 -2.35 9.19 2.07
C ALA A 18 -0.85 8.92 1.96
N VAL A 19 -0.50 7.73 1.51
CA VAL A 19 0.85 7.44 1.03
C VAL A 19 0.98 8.01 -0.37
N THR A 20 2.01 8.79 -0.60
CA THR A 20 2.28 9.36 -1.93
C THR A 20 3.28 8.49 -2.66
N PHE A 21 2.90 8.08 -3.86
CA PHE A 21 3.75 7.39 -4.82
C PHE A 21 4.10 8.36 -5.94
N LEU A 22 5.38 8.50 -6.24
CA LEU A 22 5.89 9.28 -7.36
C LEU A 22 6.67 8.34 -8.29
N LEU A 23 6.14 8.11 -9.49
CA LEU A 23 6.80 7.32 -10.52
C LEU A 23 7.58 8.24 -11.45
N LEU A 24 8.84 7.94 -11.64
CA LEU A 24 9.75 8.64 -12.56
C LEU A 24 10.27 7.66 -13.62
N GLY A 25 10.61 8.20 -14.78
CA GLY A 25 11.15 7.40 -15.89
C GLY A 25 10.14 6.42 -16.48
N ASP A 26 10.62 5.32 -17.03
CA ASP A 26 9.82 4.22 -17.57
C ASP A 26 9.58 3.18 -16.48
N SER A 27 8.70 3.54 -15.57
CA SER A 27 8.33 2.74 -14.40
C SER A 27 6.87 2.38 -14.44
N GLU A 28 6.56 1.19 -13.99
CA GLU A 28 5.20 0.67 -13.86
C GLU A 28 4.98 0.11 -12.46
N ILE A 29 3.77 0.29 -11.95
CA ILE A 29 3.32 -0.26 -10.69
C ILE A 29 1.98 -0.94 -10.90
N GLU A 30 1.87 -2.18 -10.44
CA GLU A 30 0.66 -2.99 -10.54
C GLU A 30 0.22 -3.43 -9.16
N ASN A 31 -1.09 -3.31 -8.89
CA ASN A 31 -1.63 -3.75 -7.61
C ASN A 31 -1.55 -5.28 -7.48
N ALA A 32 -0.89 -5.75 -6.44
CA ALA A 32 -0.76 -7.18 -6.13
C ALA A 32 -1.84 -7.68 -5.15
N VAL A 33 -2.68 -6.80 -4.62
CA VAL A 33 -3.80 -7.21 -3.77
C VAL A 33 -4.88 -7.84 -4.62
N PRO A 34 -5.26 -9.11 -4.36
CA PRO A 34 -6.30 -9.76 -5.14
C PRO A 34 -7.62 -8.99 -5.05
N ILE A 35 -8.14 -8.54 -6.18
CA ILE A 35 -9.50 -8.01 -6.28
C ILE A 35 -10.38 -9.21 -6.57
N SER A 36 -11.19 -9.65 -5.59
CA SER A 36 -12.17 -10.70 -5.84
C SER A 36 -13.20 -10.18 -6.85
N ALA A 37 -13.38 -10.92 -7.95
CA ALA A 37 -14.37 -10.59 -8.99
C ALA A 37 -15.82 -10.56 -8.45
N ASP A 38 -16.08 -11.18 -7.31
CA ASP A 38 -17.38 -11.20 -6.63
C ASP A 38 -17.59 -10.03 -5.67
N ASN A 39 -16.56 -9.21 -5.44
CA ASN A 39 -16.68 -8.05 -4.57
C ASN A 39 -17.34 -6.87 -5.28
N VAL A 40 -18.29 -6.24 -4.61
CA VAL A 40 -18.83 -4.95 -5.05
C VAL A 40 -17.89 -3.83 -4.61
N ALA A 41 -17.77 -2.78 -5.41
CA ALA A 41 -16.87 -1.65 -5.10
C ALA A 41 -17.37 -0.85 -3.88
N PHE A 42 -18.67 -0.72 -3.73
CA PHE A 42 -19.33 -0.05 -2.59
C PHE A 42 -20.78 -0.48 -2.47
N VAL A 43 -21.35 -0.25 -1.30
CA VAL A 43 -22.79 -0.45 -0.98
C VAL A 43 -23.29 0.79 -0.28
N THR A 44 -24.32 1.43 -0.81
CA THR A 44 -24.97 2.55 -0.14
C THR A 44 -25.77 2.05 1.07
N VAL A 45 -25.51 2.63 2.23
CA VAL A 45 -26.14 2.29 3.51
C VAL A 45 -26.79 3.51 4.15
N ILE A 46 -27.73 3.26 5.07
CA ILE A 46 -28.38 4.29 5.88
C ILE A 46 -28.09 3.97 7.34
N LEU A 47 -27.56 4.93 8.09
CA LEU A 47 -27.38 4.76 9.53
C LEU A 47 -28.72 4.78 10.26
N GLN A 48 -29.01 3.73 11.02
CA GLN A 48 -30.23 3.62 11.85
C GLN A 48 -30.09 4.40 13.18
N SER A 49 -28.87 4.52 13.68
CA SER A 49 -28.53 5.27 14.87
C SER A 49 -27.28 6.12 14.66
N ALA A 50 -27.11 7.15 15.47
CA ALA A 50 -25.86 7.89 15.50
C ALA A 50 -24.72 6.97 15.99
N ALA A 51 -23.57 7.07 15.35
CA ALA A 51 -22.42 6.21 15.64
C ALA A 51 -21.11 6.99 15.71
N GLU A 52 -20.21 6.52 16.56
CA GLU A 52 -18.81 6.95 16.54
C GLU A 52 -18.12 6.39 15.30
N LEU A 53 -17.47 7.28 14.59
CA LEU A 53 -16.59 6.92 13.47
C LEU A 53 -15.19 6.67 14.02
N ARG A 54 -14.63 5.51 13.72
CA ARG A 54 -13.32 5.09 14.24
C ARG A 54 -12.28 4.97 13.13
N SER A 55 -11.02 5.15 13.47
CA SER A 55 -9.88 5.02 12.55
C SER A 55 -9.66 3.58 12.06
N GLY A 56 -10.11 2.58 12.80
CA GLY A 56 -9.98 1.15 12.47
C GLY A 56 -11.22 0.36 12.86
N ALA A 57 -11.31 -0.86 12.37
CA ALA A 57 -12.45 -1.77 12.59
C ALA A 57 -12.58 -2.25 14.04
N GLN A 58 -11.54 -2.11 14.86
CA GLN A 58 -11.57 -2.56 16.24
C GLN A 58 -12.22 -1.57 17.20
N PRO A 59 -12.94 -2.03 18.23
CA PRO A 59 -13.55 -1.16 19.24
C PRO A 59 -12.56 -0.26 19.98
N VAL A 60 -11.29 -0.66 20.05
CA VAL A 60 -10.20 0.11 20.71
C VAL A 60 -9.58 1.18 19.80
N SER A 61 -9.94 1.20 18.51
CA SER A 61 -9.43 2.20 17.57
C SER A 61 -9.90 3.60 17.95
N ALA A 62 -9.06 4.60 17.65
CA ALA A 62 -9.37 6.00 17.99
C ALA A 62 -10.68 6.47 17.35
N VAL A 63 -11.46 7.23 18.11
CA VAL A 63 -12.64 7.92 17.58
C VAL A 63 -12.18 9.15 16.83
N ILE A 64 -12.54 9.22 15.53
CA ILE A 64 -12.14 10.29 14.61
C ILE A 64 -13.31 11.22 14.24
N GLY A 65 -14.51 10.88 14.67
CA GLY A 65 -15.71 11.67 14.41
C GLY A 65 -16.99 10.96 14.83
N THR A 66 -18.11 11.52 14.41
CA THR A 66 -19.45 10.94 14.61
C THR A 66 -20.25 11.04 13.31
N VAL A 67 -21.14 10.07 13.07
CA VAL A 67 -22.07 10.09 11.95
C VAL A 67 -23.50 10.04 12.52
N ALA A 68 -24.36 10.92 12.04
CA ALA A 68 -25.73 11.04 12.54
C ALA A 68 -26.64 9.91 12.04
N ALA A 69 -27.67 9.59 12.80
CA ALA A 69 -28.75 8.73 12.33
C ALA A 69 -29.41 9.30 11.07
N GLY A 70 -29.84 8.46 10.16
CA GLY A 70 -30.45 8.85 8.88
C GLY A 70 -29.44 9.27 7.79
N THR A 71 -28.13 9.33 8.10
CA THR A 71 -27.12 9.62 7.09
C THR A 71 -27.08 8.51 6.04
N VAL A 72 -27.13 8.91 4.77
CA VAL A 72 -26.94 8.02 3.61
C VAL A 72 -25.50 8.15 3.16
N VAL A 73 -24.79 7.04 3.10
CA VAL A 73 -23.35 7.03 2.82
C VAL A 73 -22.92 5.71 2.16
N ASP A 74 -21.86 5.73 1.38
CA ASP A 74 -21.33 4.54 0.78
C ASP A 74 -20.36 3.82 1.72
N ALA A 75 -20.52 2.50 1.82
CA ALA A 75 -19.60 1.59 2.49
C ALA A 75 -18.76 0.85 1.43
N ASP A 76 -17.45 0.75 1.64
CA ASP A 76 -16.52 0.15 0.67
C ASP A 76 -15.72 -1.04 1.21
N ALA A 77 -15.89 -1.38 2.48
CA ALA A 77 -15.26 -2.55 3.09
C ALA A 77 -16.03 -3.05 4.32
N ILE A 78 -15.81 -4.31 4.65
CA ILE A 78 -16.28 -4.94 5.88
C ILE A 78 -15.09 -5.54 6.63
N SER A 79 -15.10 -5.53 7.96
CA SER A 79 -14.07 -6.19 8.76
C SER A 79 -14.02 -7.70 8.51
N GLU A 80 -12.90 -8.34 8.81
CA GLU A 80 -12.71 -9.77 8.60
C GLU A 80 -13.79 -10.62 9.31
N ASP A 81 -14.13 -10.25 10.53
CA ASP A 81 -15.17 -10.88 11.33
C ASP A 81 -16.60 -10.46 10.95
N GLY A 82 -16.74 -9.46 10.06
CA GLY A 82 -18.02 -8.92 9.62
C GLY A 82 -18.69 -8.00 10.62
N SER A 83 -18.06 -7.63 11.72
CA SER A 83 -18.66 -6.82 12.80
C SER A 83 -18.65 -5.32 12.54
N ALA A 84 -17.76 -4.82 11.70
CA ALA A 84 -17.60 -3.41 11.38
C ALA A 84 -17.63 -3.16 9.86
N ILE A 85 -18.08 -1.96 9.48
CA ILE A 85 -18.21 -1.49 8.10
C ILE A 85 -17.43 -0.21 7.94
N ARG A 86 -16.70 -0.08 6.85
CA ARG A 86 -15.99 1.14 6.51
C ARG A 86 -16.84 2.04 5.64
N LEU A 87 -17.03 3.27 6.08
CA LEU A 87 -17.82 4.30 5.42
C LEU A 87 -16.92 5.30 4.68
N ASN A 88 -17.37 5.74 3.51
CA ASN A 88 -16.77 6.84 2.74
C ASN A 88 -17.51 8.13 3.08
N ILE A 89 -16.91 8.99 3.88
CA ILE A 89 -17.49 10.30 4.25
C ILE A 89 -16.72 11.43 3.57
N ALA A 90 -17.28 12.62 3.53
CA ALA A 90 -16.66 13.75 2.86
C ALA A 90 -15.25 14.11 3.35
N THR A 91 -14.92 13.77 4.61
CA THR A 91 -13.62 14.04 5.24
C THR A 91 -12.66 12.86 5.18
N GLY A 92 -13.04 11.74 4.54
CA GLY A 92 -12.22 10.54 4.42
C GLY A 92 -12.97 9.26 4.72
N LYS A 93 -12.29 8.24 5.23
CA LYS A 93 -12.87 6.94 5.56
C LYS A 93 -12.85 6.69 7.06
N GLY A 94 -13.84 5.96 7.55
CA GLY A 94 -13.86 5.54 8.95
C GLY A 94 -14.78 4.35 9.17
N TRP A 95 -14.61 3.68 10.30
CA TRP A 95 -15.29 2.45 10.66
C TRP A 95 -16.41 2.70 11.64
N VAL A 96 -17.51 2.00 11.44
CA VAL A 96 -18.64 1.93 12.38
C VAL A 96 -19.02 0.48 12.62
N ASN A 97 -19.70 0.18 13.73
CA ASN A 97 -20.27 -1.15 13.93
C ASN A 97 -21.33 -1.44 12.86
N ARG A 98 -21.39 -2.70 12.43
CA ARG A 98 -22.36 -3.13 11.41
C ARG A 98 -23.82 -2.98 11.87
N ASP A 99 -24.09 -3.10 13.14
CA ASP A 99 -25.44 -3.01 13.74
C ASP A 99 -26.07 -1.61 13.70
N VAL A 100 -25.25 -0.58 13.44
CA VAL A 100 -25.75 0.81 13.33
C VAL A 100 -26.24 1.17 11.93
N VAL A 101 -26.07 0.29 10.94
CA VAL A 101 -26.57 0.49 9.56
C VAL A 101 -27.78 -0.40 9.27
N ASN A 102 -28.57 0.00 8.29
CA ASN A 102 -29.72 -0.80 7.84
C ASN A 102 -29.26 -2.21 7.37
N PRO A 103 -30.02 -3.26 7.70
CA PRO A 103 -29.73 -4.60 7.19
C PRO A 103 -29.67 -4.63 5.67
N ASN A 104 -28.54 -5.07 5.11
CA ASN A 104 -28.35 -5.18 3.68
C ASN A 104 -27.46 -6.41 3.39
N PRO A 105 -28.00 -7.45 2.73
CA PRO A 105 -27.22 -8.67 2.42
C PRO A 105 -26.07 -8.42 1.44
N THR A 106 -26.10 -7.31 0.70
CA THR A 106 -25.02 -6.94 -0.22
C THR A 106 -23.76 -6.51 0.53
N LEU A 107 -23.86 -6.15 1.81
CA LEU A 107 -22.69 -5.83 2.65
C LEU A 107 -21.69 -6.99 2.75
N ASP A 108 -22.17 -8.22 2.71
CA ASP A 108 -21.29 -9.40 2.77
C ASP A 108 -20.48 -9.62 1.48
N LYS A 109 -20.82 -8.90 0.41
CA LYS A 109 -20.06 -8.86 -0.86
C LYS A 109 -18.99 -7.77 -0.89
N LEU A 110 -18.93 -6.90 0.13
CA LEU A 110 -17.85 -5.94 0.26
C LEU A 110 -16.52 -6.64 0.51
N PRO A 111 -15.40 -6.07 0.05
CA PRO A 111 -14.06 -6.56 0.37
C PRO A 111 -13.87 -6.72 1.87
N ARG A 112 -13.44 -7.90 2.31
CA ARG A 112 -13.09 -8.13 3.71
C ARG A 112 -11.70 -7.61 3.98
N VAL A 113 -11.61 -6.67 4.92
CA VAL A 113 -10.34 -6.08 5.35
C VAL A 113 -9.93 -6.73 6.66
N LYS A 114 -8.81 -7.46 6.63
CA LYS A 114 -8.14 -7.96 7.84
C LYS A 114 -7.44 -6.79 8.54
N LEU A 115 -7.30 -6.90 9.84
CA LEU A 115 -6.40 -6.05 10.63
C LEU A 115 -4.96 -6.27 10.19
N ASN A 116 -4.36 -5.60 9.38
CA ASN A 116 -3.05 -5.75 8.74
C ASN A 116 -3.09 -6.20 7.28
N THR A 117 -4.22 -6.16 6.58
CA THR A 117 -4.25 -6.45 5.15
C THR A 117 -4.73 -5.26 4.33
N ASP A 118 -4.06 -5.05 3.47
CA ASP A 118 -3.87 -4.71 2.08
C ASP A 118 -5.04 -3.90 1.51
N SER A 119 -4.96 -2.60 1.73
CA SER A 119 -5.63 -1.64 0.85
C SER A 119 -5.09 -1.84 -0.56
N PRO A 120 -5.87 -1.59 -1.61
CA PRO A 120 -5.33 -1.51 -2.96
C PRO A 120 -4.03 -0.70 -2.95
N MET A 121 -2.99 -1.23 -3.61
CA MET A 121 -1.63 -0.66 -3.63
C MET A 121 -0.84 -0.70 -2.32
N GLN A 122 -1.31 -1.36 -1.27
CA GLN A 122 -0.47 -1.68 -0.11
C GLN A 122 0.50 -2.82 -0.43
N SER A 123 0.08 -3.75 -1.30
CA SER A 123 0.95 -4.72 -1.96
C SER A 123 0.95 -4.46 -3.45
N PHE A 124 2.11 -4.40 -4.06
CA PHE A 124 2.26 -4.08 -5.48
C PHE A 124 3.52 -4.70 -6.08
N TYR A 125 3.47 -4.90 -7.40
CA TYR A 125 4.63 -5.17 -8.22
C TYR A 125 5.14 -3.86 -8.82
N PHE A 126 6.40 -3.60 -8.63
CA PHE A 126 7.11 -2.48 -9.23
C PHE A 126 8.12 -3.01 -10.24
N ARG A 127 8.13 -2.43 -11.42
CA ARG A 127 9.08 -2.78 -12.49
C ARG A 127 9.57 -1.52 -13.19
N THR A 128 10.78 -1.63 -13.69
CA THR A 128 11.35 -0.62 -14.58
C THR A 128 11.56 -1.27 -15.95
N ARG A 129 11.15 -0.60 -16.99
CA ARG A 129 11.42 -1.06 -18.36
C ARG A 129 12.77 -0.53 -18.80
N PRO A 130 13.72 -1.41 -19.18
CA PRO A 130 14.96 -0.93 -19.79
C PRO A 130 14.66 -0.41 -21.20
N GLY A 131 14.85 0.90 -21.39
CA GLY A 131 15.20 1.44 -22.68
C GLY A 131 14.15 1.38 -23.79
N ARG A 132 13.02 2.05 -23.65
CA ARG A 132 12.49 2.74 -24.83
C ARG A 132 13.31 4.01 -25.01
N ASP A 133 13.74 4.28 -26.26
CA ASP A 133 14.40 5.54 -26.65
C ASP A 133 13.47 6.74 -26.41
N LEU A 134 13.29 7.10 -25.15
CA LEU A 134 12.68 8.36 -24.79
C LEU A 134 13.79 9.41 -24.88
N GLU A 135 13.49 10.56 -25.46
CA GLU A 135 14.40 11.72 -25.55
C GLU A 135 14.92 12.21 -24.18
N CYS A 136 14.46 11.58 -23.09
CA CYS A 136 14.90 11.78 -21.72
C CYS A 136 15.69 10.57 -21.18
N ALA A 137 16.60 10.01 -21.95
CA ALA A 137 17.42 8.83 -21.61
C ALA A 137 18.26 8.95 -20.32
N GLN A 138 18.24 10.07 -19.64
CA GLN A 138 18.98 10.33 -18.39
C GLN A 138 18.12 10.34 -17.13
N THR A 139 16.80 10.17 -17.24
CA THR A 139 15.95 10.13 -16.05
C THR A 139 15.90 8.71 -15.51
N PRO A 140 16.38 8.46 -14.29
CA PRO A 140 16.32 7.12 -13.70
C PRO A 140 14.86 6.68 -13.56
N SER A 141 14.60 5.42 -13.87
CA SER A 141 13.31 4.79 -13.62
C SER A 141 13.25 4.42 -12.14
N VAL A 142 12.41 5.12 -11.38
CA VAL A 142 12.37 4.98 -9.93
C VAL A 142 10.95 5.22 -9.40
N LEU A 143 10.58 4.48 -8.38
CA LEU A 143 9.41 4.73 -7.56
C LEU A 143 9.85 5.37 -6.25
N THR A 144 9.32 6.55 -5.96
CA THR A 144 9.47 7.19 -4.65
C THR A 144 8.18 6.98 -3.86
N VAL A 145 8.31 6.54 -2.62
CA VAL A 145 7.18 6.32 -1.71
C VAL A 145 7.38 7.18 -0.47
N GLN A 146 6.39 8.01 -0.18
CA GLN A 146 6.38 8.89 0.99
C GLN A 146 5.22 8.53 1.92
N SER A 147 5.53 8.21 3.17
CA SER A 147 4.52 8.05 4.22
C SER A 147 4.00 9.42 4.70
N PRO A 148 2.79 9.50 5.25
CA PRO A 148 2.32 10.69 5.95
C PRO A 148 3.27 11.04 7.11
N GLN A 149 3.36 12.32 7.44
CA GLN A 149 4.23 12.78 8.54
C GLN A 149 3.91 12.05 9.85
N HIS A 150 4.96 11.56 10.51
CA HIS A 150 4.91 10.86 11.80
C HIS A 150 4.11 9.53 11.81
N ILE A 151 3.78 8.98 10.65
CA ILE A 151 3.06 7.72 10.55
C ILE A 151 3.94 6.69 9.86
N LYS A 152 4.04 5.51 10.49
CA LYS A 152 4.66 4.35 9.88
C LYS A 152 3.64 3.62 9.03
N VAL A 153 4.05 3.25 7.84
CA VAL A 153 3.21 2.55 6.86
C VAL A 153 3.87 1.22 6.54
N ASN A 154 3.07 0.16 6.54
CA ASN A 154 3.50 -1.14 6.05
C ASN A 154 3.05 -1.30 4.60
N LEU A 155 3.95 -1.67 3.74
CA LEU A 155 3.68 -1.99 2.34
C LEU A 155 4.50 -3.20 1.90
N THR A 156 4.03 -3.88 0.88
CA THR A 156 4.74 -5.00 0.26
C THR A 156 5.07 -4.64 -1.19
N ALA A 157 6.34 -4.54 -1.50
CA ALA A 157 6.82 -4.27 -2.86
C ALA A 157 7.55 -5.49 -3.42
N ASN A 158 7.06 -6.05 -4.53
CA ASN A 158 7.63 -7.26 -5.14
C ASN A 158 7.81 -8.41 -4.12
N GLY A 159 6.87 -8.55 -3.18
CA GLY A 159 6.93 -9.55 -2.11
C GLY A 159 7.81 -9.19 -0.90
N ALA A 160 8.52 -8.06 -0.93
CA ALA A 160 9.27 -7.58 0.22
C ALA A 160 8.37 -6.76 1.16
N ASP A 161 8.26 -7.17 2.42
CA ASP A 161 7.54 -6.42 3.44
C ASP A 161 8.41 -5.28 3.97
N ILE A 162 7.91 -4.05 3.87
CA ILE A 162 8.63 -2.83 4.21
C ILE A 162 7.79 -2.00 5.17
N GLU A 163 8.28 -1.75 6.39
CA GLU A 163 7.77 -0.69 7.26
C GLU A 163 8.49 0.61 6.91
N LEU A 164 7.75 1.58 6.43
CA LEU A 164 8.24 2.88 5.99
C LEU A 164 7.85 3.96 7.00
N GLY A 165 8.84 4.68 7.50
CA GLY A 165 8.63 5.79 8.44
C GLY A 165 9.01 7.17 7.89
N SER A 166 9.09 7.38 6.58
CA SER A 166 9.23 8.69 5.92
C SER A 166 9.31 8.59 4.40
N LEU A 167 10.51 8.56 3.79
CA LEU A 167 10.71 8.65 2.34
C LEU A 167 11.72 7.62 1.86
N ILE A 168 11.29 6.76 0.95
CA ILE A 168 12.16 5.79 0.28
C ILE A 168 12.07 5.91 -1.25
N THR A 169 13.07 5.36 -1.91
CA THR A 169 13.01 5.05 -3.34
C THR A 169 13.22 3.57 -3.57
N LEU A 170 12.48 3.03 -4.54
CA LEU A 170 12.62 1.68 -5.08
C LEU A 170 13.04 1.77 -6.54
N GLN A 171 14.01 0.95 -6.92
CA GLN A 171 14.50 0.86 -8.29
C GLN A 171 14.79 -0.60 -8.62
N VAL A 172 14.42 -1.04 -9.82
CA VAL A 172 14.98 -2.24 -10.41
C VAL A 172 16.21 -1.82 -11.20
N LEU A 173 17.37 -2.41 -10.91
CA LEU A 173 18.61 -2.05 -11.56
C LEU A 173 18.59 -2.45 -13.06
N PRO A 174 19.51 -1.90 -13.89
CA PRO A 174 19.54 -2.22 -15.32
C PRO A 174 19.73 -3.69 -15.67
N ASP A 175 20.16 -4.50 -14.73
CA ASP A 175 20.26 -5.96 -14.88
C ASP A 175 18.89 -6.66 -14.94
N GLY A 176 17.80 -5.95 -14.59
CA GLY A 176 16.44 -6.45 -14.53
C GLY A 176 16.19 -7.51 -13.45
N LYS A 177 17.18 -7.77 -12.60
CA LYS A 177 17.18 -8.87 -11.62
C LYS A 177 17.49 -8.43 -10.19
N THR A 178 17.78 -7.17 -10.00
CA THR A 178 18.12 -6.61 -8.68
C THR A 178 17.20 -5.47 -8.32
N MET A 179 16.50 -5.60 -7.20
CA MET A 179 15.75 -4.49 -6.59
C MET A 179 16.64 -3.76 -5.60
N GLN A 180 16.68 -2.45 -5.70
CA GLN A 180 17.37 -1.56 -4.77
C GLN A 180 16.36 -0.73 -4.00
N LEU A 181 16.52 -0.68 -2.67
CA LEU A 181 15.82 0.24 -1.79
C LEU A 181 16.81 1.25 -1.25
N THR A 182 16.47 2.53 -1.34
CA THR A 182 17.24 3.62 -0.72
C THR A 182 16.32 4.41 0.18
N THR A 183 16.72 4.61 1.42
CA THR A 183 16.03 5.49 2.36
C THR A 183 16.57 6.90 2.22
N LEU A 184 15.73 7.85 1.83
CA LEU A 184 16.10 9.25 1.68
C LEU A 184 15.94 10.01 2.99
N GLU A 185 14.84 9.75 3.71
CA GLU A 185 14.54 10.36 5.01
C GLU A 185 13.99 9.31 5.97
N GLY A 186 14.23 9.50 7.25
CA GLY A 186 13.74 8.61 8.30
C GLY A 186 14.40 7.24 8.29
N GLN A 187 13.60 6.19 8.25
CA GLN A 187 14.06 4.81 8.34
C GLN A 187 13.09 3.88 7.61
N ALA A 188 13.61 2.89 6.93
CA ALA A 188 12.86 1.74 6.45
C ALA A 188 13.28 0.49 7.22
N ILE A 189 12.34 -0.41 7.48
CA ILE A 189 12.61 -1.74 8.08
C ILE A 189 12.03 -2.78 7.13
N ILE A 190 12.86 -3.66 6.64
CA ILE A 190 12.48 -4.74 5.74
C ILE A 190 12.37 -6.02 6.55
N GLY A 191 11.30 -6.80 6.33
CA GLY A 191 11.09 -8.08 7.01
C GLY A 191 10.97 -7.94 8.53
N LYS A 192 10.33 -6.88 9.01
CA LYS A 192 10.20 -6.59 10.44
C LYS A 192 9.69 -7.78 11.24
N GLY A 193 10.41 -8.12 12.32
CA GLY A 193 10.06 -9.23 13.20
C GLY A 193 10.44 -10.61 12.66
N THR A 194 11.14 -10.69 11.54
CA THR A 194 11.70 -11.93 11.00
C THR A 194 13.19 -12.05 11.30
N PRO A 195 13.79 -13.26 11.19
CA PRO A 195 15.24 -13.41 11.29
C PRO A 195 16.05 -12.64 10.23
N GLU A 196 15.38 -12.21 9.16
CA GLU A 196 15.99 -11.50 8.03
C GLU A 196 15.70 -9.98 8.09
N GLU A 197 15.34 -9.48 9.26
CA GLU A 197 15.09 -8.05 9.45
C GLU A 197 16.31 -7.21 9.09
N VAL A 198 16.12 -6.24 8.20
CA VAL A 198 17.13 -5.27 7.81
C VAL A 198 16.63 -3.85 8.05
N VAL A 199 17.37 -3.09 8.86
CA VAL A 199 17.10 -1.69 9.12
C VAL A 199 17.92 -0.82 8.18
N VAL A 200 17.27 -0.01 7.36
CA VAL A 200 17.90 0.88 6.37
C VAL A 200 17.71 2.33 6.81
N PRO A 201 18.73 2.95 7.41
CA PRO A 201 18.64 4.35 7.86
C PRO A 201 18.70 5.34 6.70
N ALA A 202 18.32 6.58 6.95
CA ALA A 202 18.42 7.66 5.97
C ALA A 202 19.81 7.76 5.34
N GLY A 203 19.87 8.02 4.04
CA GLY A 203 21.11 8.10 3.27
C GLY A 203 21.75 6.73 2.99
N SER A 204 21.03 5.64 3.25
CA SER A 204 21.55 4.28 3.01
C SER A 204 20.74 3.53 1.96
N THR A 205 21.41 2.59 1.31
CA THR A 205 20.83 1.73 0.28
C THR A 205 21.11 0.26 0.58
N THR A 206 20.17 -0.60 0.21
CA THR A 206 20.29 -2.06 0.23
C THR A 206 19.73 -2.66 -1.05
N THR A 207 20.13 -3.87 -1.38
CA THR A 207 19.70 -4.56 -2.60
C THR A 207 19.27 -5.99 -2.32
N HIS A 208 18.37 -6.51 -3.14
CA HIS A 208 17.93 -7.91 -3.13
C HIS A 208 17.76 -8.41 -4.56
N CYS A 209 17.98 -9.69 -4.79
CA CYS A 209 17.70 -10.28 -6.09
C CYS A 209 16.18 -10.44 -6.30
N LEU A 210 15.75 -10.35 -7.55
CA LEU A 210 14.40 -10.69 -7.99
C LEU A 210 14.41 -12.07 -8.66
N THR A 211 13.32 -12.82 -8.51
CA THR A 211 13.11 -14.08 -9.24
C THR A 211 12.98 -13.80 -10.73
N GLU A 212 13.19 -14.84 -11.53
CA GLU A 212 12.75 -14.79 -12.92
C GLU A 212 11.22 -14.61 -12.95
N PRO A 213 10.72 -13.82 -13.91
CA PRO A 213 9.29 -13.55 -14.00
C PRO A 213 8.49 -14.83 -14.24
N GLN A 214 7.44 -15.03 -13.43
CA GLN A 214 6.58 -16.20 -13.53
C GLN A 214 5.59 -16.09 -14.70
N ASN A 215 5.18 -14.86 -15.04
CA ASN A 215 4.22 -14.57 -16.09
C ASN A 215 4.73 -13.43 -16.98
N LEU A 216 4.29 -13.44 -18.24
CA LEU A 216 4.46 -12.31 -19.14
C LEU A 216 3.13 -11.56 -19.20
N GLY A 217 3.16 -10.25 -19.09
CA GLY A 217 2.01 -9.40 -19.37
C GLY A 217 1.58 -9.45 -20.84
N ASP A 218 0.44 -8.87 -21.17
CA ASP A 218 -0.06 -8.77 -22.54
C ASP A 218 0.92 -8.04 -23.47
N ASP A 219 1.82 -7.24 -22.92
CA ASP A 219 2.90 -6.54 -23.62
C ASP A 219 4.18 -7.37 -23.76
N GLY A 220 4.18 -8.62 -23.31
CA GLY A 220 5.34 -9.53 -23.33
C GLY A 220 6.41 -9.19 -22.27
N GLN A 221 6.10 -8.27 -21.34
CA GLN A 221 7.01 -7.92 -20.26
C GLN A 221 6.79 -8.81 -19.03
N PRO A 222 7.86 -9.04 -18.24
CA PRO A 222 7.77 -9.82 -17.03
C PRO A 222 6.83 -9.16 -16.01
N ASN A 223 5.78 -9.88 -15.64
CA ASN A 223 4.93 -9.56 -14.49
C ASN A 223 5.41 -10.35 -13.27
N ASP A 224 4.99 -9.96 -12.09
CA ASP A 224 5.09 -10.75 -10.87
C ASP A 224 6.51 -11.11 -10.43
N GLN A 225 7.52 -10.30 -10.80
CA GLN A 225 8.84 -10.45 -10.19
C GLN A 225 8.73 -10.16 -8.68
N VAL A 226 9.15 -11.14 -7.88
CA VAL A 226 9.22 -11.04 -6.43
C VAL A 226 10.64 -11.18 -5.94
N ILE A 227 10.91 -10.83 -4.69
CA ILE A 227 12.20 -11.09 -4.07
C ILE A 227 12.51 -12.58 -4.12
N GLY A 228 13.75 -12.91 -4.49
CA GLY A 228 14.21 -14.30 -4.57
C GLY A 228 14.45 -14.93 -3.21
N THR A 229 14.19 -16.21 -3.09
CA THR A 229 14.47 -16.98 -1.86
C THR A 229 15.92 -17.40 -1.72
N ASP A 230 16.68 -17.34 -2.82
CA ASP A 230 18.06 -17.81 -2.88
C ASP A 230 19.10 -16.72 -2.54
N CYS A 231 18.66 -15.55 -2.19
CA CYS A 231 19.52 -14.43 -1.79
C CYS A 231 18.93 -13.72 -0.57
N GLN A 232 19.74 -12.86 0.02
CA GLN A 232 19.37 -12.06 1.18
C GLN A 232 19.56 -10.56 0.88
N TRP A 233 18.88 -9.71 1.63
CA TRP A 233 19.15 -8.30 1.59
C TRP A 233 20.62 -8.03 1.95
N THR A 234 21.29 -7.23 1.14
CA THR A 234 22.64 -6.80 1.44
C THR A 234 22.67 -5.91 2.67
N GLN A 235 23.77 -5.92 3.41
CA GLN A 235 23.97 -4.97 4.48
C GLN A 235 23.83 -3.54 3.95
N PRO A 236 23.07 -2.65 4.64
CA PRO A 236 22.93 -1.27 4.23
C PRO A 236 24.27 -0.55 4.13
N ARG A 237 24.45 0.20 3.06
CA ARG A 237 25.66 1.01 2.80
C ARG A 237 25.24 2.43 2.44
N SER A 238 26.13 3.39 2.61
CA SER A 238 25.87 4.77 2.21
C SER A 238 25.44 4.84 0.75
N ALA A 239 24.31 5.52 0.48
CA ALA A 239 23.85 5.75 -0.88
C ALA A 239 24.84 6.69 -1.57
N THR A 240 25.30 6.29 -2.76
CA THR A 240 26.06 7.20 -3.62
C THR A 240 25.04 8.13 -4.29
N VAL A 241 25.13 9.42 -4.00
CA VAL A 241 24.39 10.43 -4.75
C VAL A 241 25.06 10.52 -6.13
N VAL A 242 24.36 10.07 -7.17
CA VAL A 242 24.77 10.25 -8.56
C VAL A 242 24.15 11.53 -9.11
#